data_442ec5926dc67587b057c23fcd59f3bb
#
_entry.id   442ec5926dc67587b057c23fcd59f3bb
#
_cell.length_a   1.000
_cell.length_b   1.000
_cell.length_c   1.000
_cell.angle_alpha   90.00
_cell.angle_beta   90.00
_cell.angle_gamma   90.00
#
_symmetry.space_group_name_H-M   'P 1'
#
loop_
_entity.id
_entity.type
_entity.pdbx_description
1 polymer ?
#
loop_
_entity_poly.entity_id
_entity_poly.type
_entity_poly.pdbx_seq_one_letter_code
_entity_poly.pdbx_strand_id
1 'polypeptide(L)'
;MNLLSAKNISHTFEYELFSDVSFELNAQESIAIIGMSGSGKSTLLHVLSTLLTPDSGSVSLFDEEIQTMSKKRLSSIKRHDLGLIFQSHYLFNGFSAYENLEVSEILSREKIDEELLTRLDIKKVIEQKVTQLSGGQQQRVSIARVLTKQPRIIFADEPTGNLDKTTADEVMKLFFEYLKNKGAGMILVTHDETLAHKCDKVYKLENRQLLEIK
;
A
#
# COMPACT_ATOMS: atom_id res chain seq x y z
N MET A 1 -14.68 10.17 -7.14
CA MET A 1 -13.98 11.06 -6.18
C MET A 1 -12.49 10.77 -6.34
N ASN A 2 -11.69 11.79 -6.65
CA ASN A 2 -10.25 11.64 -6.78
C ASN A 2 -9.61 11.48 -5.40
N LEU A 3 -8.76 10.47 -5.21
CA LEU A 3 -8.05 10.21 -3.96
C LEU A 3 -6.59 10.63 -4.05
N LEU A 4 -5.97 10.45 -5.22
CA LEU A 4 -4.58 10.81 -5.49
C LEU A 4 -4.45 11.28 -6.93
N SER A 5 -3.69 12.36 -7.14
CA SER A 5 -3.26 12.82 -8.47
C SER A 5 -1.75 13.04 -8.46
N ALA A 6 -1.05 12.39 -9.37
CA ALA A 6 0.36 12.62 -9.67
C ALA A 6 0.46 13.39 -11.01
N LYS A 7 1.25 14.46 -11.04
CA LYS A 7 1.42 15.29 -12.25
C LYS A 7 2.90 15.53 -12.52
N ASN A 8 3.38 14.98 -13.63
CA ASN A 8 4.73 15.14 -14.16
C ASN A 8 5.83 14.89 -13.13
N ILE A 9 5.61 13.88 -12.24
CA ILE A 9 6.58 13.55 -11.20
C ILE A 9 7.79 12.84 -11.78
N SER A 10 8.97 13.26 -11.33
CA SER A 10 10.25 12.63 -11.68
C SER A 10 11.08 12.42 -10.41
N HIS A 11 11.93 11.39 -10.41
CA HIS A 11 12.83 11.13 -9.29
C HIS A 11 14.13 10.47 -9.74
N THR A 12 15.23 10.93 -9.14
CA THR A 12 16.60 10.52 -9.43
C THR A 12 17.30 10.17 -8.12
N PHE A 13 18.09 9.10 -8.11
CA PHE A 13 19.12 8.85 -7.10
C PHE A 13 20.50 9.08 -7.72
N GLU A 14 21.28 8.03 -7.98
CA GLU A 14 22.51 8.11 -8.76
C GLU A 14 22.22 8.24 -10.26
N TYR A 15 21.04 7.78 -10.68
CA TYR A 15 20.49 7.88 -12.04
C TYR A 15 19.00 8.12 -11.98
N GLU A 16 18.45 8.63 -13.08
CA GLU A 16 17.02 8.88 -13.19
C GLU A 16 16.24 7.56 -13.17
N LEU A 17 15.30 7.42 -12.23
CA LEU A 17 14.46 6.23 -12.08
C LEU A 17 13.19 6.30 -12.91
N PHE A 18 12.56 7.47 -12.91
CA PHE A 18 11.37 7.73 -13.71
C PHE A 18 11.22 9.24 -13.95
N SER A 19 10.59 9.60 -15.07
CA SER A 19 10.32 10.98 -15.47
C SER A 19 8.91 11.13 -16.03
N ASP A 20 8.36 12.33 -15.84
CA ASP A 20 7.05 12.76 -16.35
C ASP A 20 5.87 11.82 -16.05
N VAL A 21 5.91 11.15 -14.91
CA VAL A 21 4.85 10.23 -14.50
C VAL A 21 3.61 11.01 -14.09
N SER A 22 2.48 10.71 -14.74
CA SER A 22 1.19 11.34 -14.45
C SER A 22 0.08 10.30 -14.49
N PHE A 23 -0.73 10.23 -13.42
CA PHE A 23 -1.94 9.42 -13.34
C PHE A 23 -2.80 9.83 -12.16
N GLU A 24 -4.01 9.30 -12.09
CA GLU A 24 -4.97 9.55 -11.02
C GLU A 24 -5.52 8.24 -10.47
N LEU A 25 -5.75 8.22 -9.14
CA LEU A 25 -6.44 7.15 -8.44
C LEU A 25 -7.76 7.66 -7.91
N ASN A 26 -8.84 6.98 -8.26
CA ASN A 26 -10.18 7.29 -7.79
C ASN A 26 -10.64 6.37 -6.65
N ALA A 27 -11.70 6.77 -5.97
CA ALA A 27 -12.38 5.92 -4.99
C ALA A 27 -12.86 4.61 -5.64
N GLN A 28 -12.70 3.50 -4.92
CA GLN A 28 -13.01 2.13 -5.34
C GLN A 28 -12.18 1.62 -6.53
N GLU A 29 -11.10 2.33 -6.90
CA GLU A 29 -10.22 1.97 -7.99
C GLU A 29 -8.94 1.29 -7.46
N SER A 30 -8.46 0.31 -8.21
CA SER A 30 -7.20 -0.39 -8.00
C SER A 30 -6.27 -0.19 -9.19
N ILE A 31 -5.04 0.25 -8.93
CA ILE A 31 -3.98 0.43 -9.93
C ILE A 31 -2.84 -0.52 -9.62
N ALA A 32 -2.42 -1.32 -10.59
CA ALA A 32 -1.20 -2.10 -10.49
C ALA A 32 -0.06 -1.43 -11.26
N ILE A 33 1.13 -1.44 -10.69
CA ILE A 33 2.38 -1.00 -11.33
C ILE A 33 3.32 -2.20 -11.42
N ILE A 34 3.61 -2.64 -12.64
CA ILE A 34 4.53 -3.73 -12.93
C ILE A 34 5.81 -3.21 -13.60
N GLY A 35 6.82 -4.05 -13.68
CA GLY A 35 8.09 -3.73 -14.35
C GLY A 35 9.24 -4.55 -13.78
N MET A 36 10.41 -4.46 -14.39
CA MET A 36 11.60 -5.21 -13.97
C MET A 36 12.04 -4.86 -12.54
N SER A 37 12.76 -5.78 -11.90
CA SER A 37 13.42 -5.47 -10.62
C SER A 37 14.38 -4.29 -10.79
N GLY A 38 14.38 -3.36 -9.84
CA GLY A 38 15.20 -2.15 -9.90
C GLY A 38 14.69 -1.05 -10.84
N SER A 39 13.53 -1.19 -11.48
CA SER A 39 12.98 -0.16 -12.37
C SER A 39 12.45 1.10 -11.67
N GLY A 40 12.44 1.15 -10.33
CA GLY A 40 11.96 2.31 -9.58
C GLY A 40 10.53 2.22 -9.06
N LYS A 41 9.84 1.07 -9.20
CA LYS A 41 8.43 0.89 -8.75
C LYS A 41 8.22 1.19 -7.25
N SER A 42 9.04 0.62 -6.38
CA SER A 42 8.97 0.88 -4.94
C SER A 42 9.28 2.34 -4.62
N THR A 43 10.22 2.97 -5.34
CA THR A 43 10.53 4.39 -5.20
C THR A 43 9.34 5.25 -5.64
N LEU A 44 8.70 4.92 -6.76
CA LEU A 44 7.47 5.59 -7.20
C LEU A 44 6.38 5.47 -6.12
N LEU A 45 6.16 4.26 -5.57
CA LEU A 45 5.22 4.05 -4.46
C LEU A 45 5.57 4.91 -3.24
N HIS A 46 6.87 5.03 -2.90
CA HIS A 46 7.34 5.86 -1.78
C HIS A 46 7.07 7.36 -2.03
N VAL A 47 7.24 7.84 -3.25
CA VAL A 47 6.90 9.22 -3.62
C VAL A 47 5.40 9.46 -3.48
N LEU A 48 4.57 8.57 -4.02
CA LEU A 48 3.11 8.69 -3.96
C LEU A 48 2.57 8.60 -2.53
N SER A 49 3.18 7.76 -1.69
CA SER A 49 2.81 7.59 -0.29
C SER A 49 3.43 8.62 0.66
N THR A 50 4.10 9.64 0.12
CA THR A 50 4.72 10.75 0.87
C THR A 50 5.91 10.36 1.75
N LEU A 51 6.52 9.20 1.52
CA LEU A 51 7.77 8.79 2.18
C LEU A 51 8.99 9.47 1.55
N LEU A 52 8.92 9.76 0.24
CA LEU A 52 9.92 10.52 -0.50
C LEU A 52 9.26 11.73 -1.15
N THR A 53 10.05 12.79 -1.35
CA THR A 53 9.63 13.96 -2.13
C THR A 53 10.08 13.75 -3.59
N PRO A 54 9.24 14.01 -4.60
CA PRO A 54 9.68 13.97 -5.99
C PRO A 54 10.66 15.12 -6.26
N ASP A 55 11.56 14.96 -7.23
CA ASP A 55 12.49 16.01 -7.66
C ASP A 55 11.78 17.10 -8.49
N SER A 56 10.76 16.69 -9.23
CA SER A 56 9.89 17.60 -9.99
C SER A 56 8.46 17.08 -10.04
N GLY A 57 7.53 17.94 -10.48
CA GLY A 57 6.11 17.64 -10.52
C GLY A 57 5.43 17.77 -9.16
N SER A 58 4.19 17.32 -9.06
CA SER A 58 3.42 17.43 -7.83
C SER A 58 2.58 16.17 -7.58
N VAL A 59 2.35 15.88 -6.30
CA VAL A 59 1.40 14.86 -5.85
C VAL A 59 0.35 15.53 -4.99
N SER A 60 -0.91 15.27 -5.28
CA SER A 60 -2.05 15.72 -4.48
C SER A 60 -2.74 14.51 -3.85
N LEU A 61 -3.13 14.65 -2.60
CA LEU A 61 -3.95 13.68 -1.87
C LEU A 61 -5.25 14.37 -1.48
N PHE A 62 -6.39 13.78 -1.84
CA PHE A 62 -7.72 14.33 -1.50
C PHE A 62 -7.89 15.78 -1.95
N ASP A 63 -7.45 16.09 -3.17
CA ASP A 63 -7.45 17.41 -3.81
C ASP A 63 -6.54 18.47 -3.14
N GLU A 64 -5.69 18.08 -2.18
CA GLU A 64 -4.69 18.92 -1.53
C GLU A 64 -3.27 18.56 -2.01
N GLU A 65 -2.49 19.52 -2.52
CA GLU A 65 -1.11 19.29 -2.94
C GLU A 65 -0.18 19.11 -1.73
N ILE A 66 0.56 17.97 -1.68
CA ILE A 66 1.35 17.58 -0.51
C ILE A 66 2.49 18.56 -0.20
N GLN A 67 3.07 19.21 -1.22
CA GLN A 67 4.16 20.18 -1.07
C GLN A 67 3.71 21.45 -0.36
N THR A 68 2.42 21.79 -0.42
CA THR A 68 1.83 22.98 0.21
C THR A 68 1.18 22.68 1.57
N MET A 69 1.02 21.40 1.92
CA MET A 69 0.41 21.00 3.19
C MET A 69 1.25 21.40 4.39
N SER A 70 0.59 21.82 5.47
CA SER A 70 1.26 21.92 6.77
C SER A 70 1.72 20.55 7.27
N LYS A 71 2.83 20.50 8.03
CA LYS A 71 3.32 19.26 8.65
C LYS A 71 2.25 18.57 9.49
N LYS A 72 1.40 19.31 10.18
CA LYS A 72 0.29 18.79 10.99
C LYS A 72 -0.76 18.10 10.11
N ARG A 73 -1.14 18.72 8.98
CA ARG A 73 -2.10 18.17 8.03
C ARG A 73 -1.57 16.87 7.40
N LEU A 74 -0.34 16.88 6.89
CA LEU A 74 0.31 15.72 6.29
C LEU A 74 0.45 14.57 7.31
N SER A 75 0.82 14.86 8.57
CA SER A 75 0.88 13.85 9.63
C SER A 75 -0.49 13.26 9.95
N SER A 76 -1.56 14.06 9.89
CA SER A 76 -2.94 13.57 10.06
C SER A 76 -3.33 12.61 8.93
N ILE A 77 -3.07 12.97 7.68
CA ILE A 77 -3.33 12.12 6.51
C ILE A 77 -2.54 10.80 6.62
N LYS A 78 -1.25 10.86 6.91
CA LYS A 78 -0.42 9.66 7.13
C LYS A 78 -0.97 8.75 8.22
N ARG A 79 -1.48 9.32 9.30
CA ARG A 79 -1.99 8.58 10.44
C ARG A 79 -3.33 7.90 10.15
N HIS A 80 -4.24 8.57 9.47
CA HIS A 80 -5.62 8.10 9.35
C HIS A 80 -5.96 7.59 7.94
N ASP A 81 -5.46 8.24 6.90
CA ASP A 81 -5.96 8.04 5.53
C ASP A 81 -5.06 7.14 4.66
N LEU A 82 -3.74 7.02 4.97
CA LEU A 82 -2.82 6.21 4.18
C LEU A 82 -2.47 4.90 4.86
N GLY A 83 -2.60 3.79 4.16
CA GLY A 83 -2.13 2.46 4.55
C GLY A 83 -0.93 2.07 3.71
N LEU A 84 0.18 1.64 4.35
CA LEU A 84 1.38 1.18 3.66
C LEU A 84 1.68 -0.27 4.03
N ILE A 85 1.73 -1.12 3.03
CA ILE A 85 2.12 -2.53 3.15
C ILE A 85 3.42 -2.69 2.38
N PHE A 86 4.45 -3.16 3.07
CA PHE A 86 5.78 -3.36 2.51
C PHE A 86 6.10 -4.84 2.38
N GLN A 87 6.97 -5.18 1.47
CA GLN A 87 7.52 -6.53 1.31
C GLN A 87 8.21 -7.03 2.60
N SER A 88 8.88 -6.13 3.35
CA SER A 88 9.60 -6.45 4.59
C SER A 88 8.75 -6.40 5.86
N HIS A 89 7.43 -6.41 5.79
CA HIS A 89 6.43 -6.41 6.86
C HIS A 89 6.53 -5.28 7.90
N TYR A 90 7.71 -4.85 8.31
CA TYR A 90 8.00 -3.82 9.34
C TYR A 90 7.17 -3.99 10.61
N LEU A 91 7.10 -5.22 11.12
CA LEU A 91 6.47 -5.51 12.40
C LEU A 91 7.44 -5.21 13.57
N PHE A 92 6.89 -4.86 14.72
CA PHE A 92 7.66 -4.68 15.95
C PHE A 92 8.06 -6.06 16.51
N ASN A 93 9.31 -6.46 16.33
CA ASN A 93 9.81 -7.80 16.61
C ASN A 93 9.67 -8.26 18.09
N GLY A 94 9.66 -7.32 19.03
CA GLY A 94 9.46 -7.63 20.46
C GLY A 94 8.00 -7.87 20.87
N PHE A 95 7.06 -7.55 19.98
CA PHE A 95 5.62 -7.55 20.22
C PHE A 95 4.98 -8.83 19.69
N SER A 96 3.81 -9.20 20.25
CA SER A 96 2.91 -10.19 19.68
C SER A 96 2.24 -9.65 18.40
N ALA A 97 1.56 -10.53 17.68
CA ALA A 97 0.75 -10.09 16.55
C ALA A 97 -0.35 -9.12 17.01
N TYR A 98 -1.03 -9.40 18.14
CA TYR A 98 -2.04 -8.52 18.72
C TYR A 98 -1.49 -7.14 19.04
N GLU A 99 -0.39 -7.05 19.77
CA GLU A 99 0.25 -5.79 20.12
C GLU A 99 0.66 -4.96 18.90
N ASN A 100 1.05 -5.62 17.79
CA ASN A 100 1.31 -4.94 16.52
C ASN A 100 0.05 -4.29 15.92
N LEU A 101 -1.12 -4.92 16.06
CA LEU A 101 -2.39 -4.36 15.62
C LEU A 101 -2.86 -3.26 16.58
N GLU A 102 -2.67 -3.45 17.88
CA GLU A 102 -3.03 -2.48 18.94
C GLU A 102 -2.35 -1.13 18.72
N VAL A 103 -1.10 -1.10 18.23
CA VAL A 103 -0.44 0.15 17.82
C VAL A 103 -1.27 0.92 16.77
N SER A 104 -1.84 0.22 15.79
CA SER A 104 -2.72 0.86 14.79
C SER A 104 -4.04 1.31 15.39
N GLU A 105 -4.66 0.51 16.27
CA GLU A 105 -5.87 0.87 17.00
C GLU A 105 -5.66 2.17 17.81
N ILE A 106 -4.58 2.25 18.58
CA ILE A 106 -4.26 3.44 19.38
C ILE A 106 -4.04 4.68 18.51
N LEU A 107 -3.32 4.53 17.40
CA LEU A 107 -2.97 5.65 16.52
C LEU A 107 -4.15 6.14 15.69
N SER A 108 -4.97 5.24 15.16
CA SER A 108 -6.12 5.58 14.30
C SER A 108 -7.40 5.82 15.08
N ARG A 109 -7.54 5.24 16.27
CA ARG A 109 -8.75 5.12 17.09
C ARG A 109 -9.82 4.20 16.49
N GLU A 110 -9.43 3.38 15.52
CA GLU A 110 -10.27 2.35 14.91
C GLU A 110 -10.05 1.02 15.63
N LYS A 111 -11.12 0.28 15.89
CA LYS A 111 -11.04 -1.01 16.59
C LYS A 111 -10.51 -2.13 15.71
N ILE A 112 -9.76 -3.05 16.32
CA ILE A 112 -9.37 -4.29 15.68
C ILE A 112 -10.63 -5.09 15.35
N ASP A 113 -10.77 -5.51 14.09
CA ASP A 113 -11.90 -6.27 13.60
C ASP A 113 -11.60 -7.78 13.68
N GLU A 114 -12.35 -8.49 14.51
CA GLU A 114 -12.25 -9.95 14.70
C GLU A 114 -12.56 -10.74 13.41
N GLU A 115 -13.44 -10.23 12.56
CA GLU A 115 -13.73 -10.85 11.26
C GLU A 115 -12.51 -10.75 10.34
N LEU A 116 -11.84 -9.60 10.33
CA LEU A 116 -10.58 -9.40 9.59
C LEU A 116 -9.51 -10.41 10.03
N LEU A 117 -9.34 -10.63 11.35
CA LEU A 117 -8.38 -11.62 11.88
C LEU A 117 -8.71 -13.04 11.41
N THR A 118 -9.99 -13.35 11.35
CA THR A 118 -10.46 -14.67 10.88
C THR A 118 -10.23 -14.83 9.39
N ARG A 119 -10.55 -13.84 8.59
CA ARG A 119 -10.37 -13.84 7.13
C ARG A 119 -8.90 -13.93 6.72
N LEU A 120 -8.00 -13.33 7.50
CA LEU A 120 -6.56 -13.40 7.29
C LEU A 120 -5.93 -14.65 7.92
N ASP A 121 -6.72 -15.53 8.54
CA ASP A 121 -6.25 -16.76 9.23
C ASP A 121 -5.09 -16.50 10.21
N ILE A 122 -5.20 -15.40 10.99
CA ILE A 122 -4.19 -15.03 12.01
C ILE A 122 -4.74 -15.11 13.42
N LYS A 123 -6.05 -15.34 13.60
CA LYS A 123 -6.69 -15.35 14.93
C LYS A 123 -6.04 -16.37 15.87
N LYS A 124 -5.63 -17.54 15.38
CA LYS A 124 -5.02 -18.60 16.19
C LYS A 124 -3.59 -18.26 16.67
N VAL A 125 -2.92 -17.34 15.99
CA VAL A 125 -1.53 -16.96 16.26
C VAL A 125 -1.41 -15.54 16.81
N ILE A 126 -2.54 -14.90 17.11
CA ILE A 126 -2.59 -13.47 17.45
C ILE A 126 -1.79 -13.11 18.70
N GLU A 127 -1.70 -14.02 19.66
CA GLU A 127 -0.94 -13.85 20.91
C GLU A 127 0.55 -14.20 20.78
N GLN A 128 0.97 -14.81 19.65
CA GLN A 128 2.37 -15.19 19.45
C GLN A 128 3.21 -13.97 19.10
N LYS A 129 4.47 -13.96 19.53
CA LYS A 129 5.44 -12.96 19.10
C LYS A 129 5.67 -13.08 17.60
N VAL A 130 5.76 -11.94 16.91
CA VAL A 130 5.92 -11.94 15.45
C VAL A 130 7.17 -12.68 14.96
N THR A 131 8.21 -12.76 15.81
CA THR A 131 9.42 -13.55 15.51
C THR A 131 9.20 -15.06 15.50
N GLN A 132 8.07 -15.56 16.03
CA GLN A 132 7.69 -16.96 16.03
C GLN A 132 6.79 -17.34 14.85
N LEU A 133 6.32 -16.33 14.11
CA LEU A 133 5.42 -16.49 12.98
C LEU A 133 6.19 -16.82 11.69
N SER A 134 5.58 -17.63 10.82
CA SER A 134 6.08 -17.81 9.46
C SER A 134 6.04 -16.50 8.67
N GLY A 135 6.82 -16.38 7.60
CA GLY A 135 6.82 -15.19 6.73
C GLY A 135 5.43 -14.85 6.20
N GLY A 136 4.65 -15.84 5.78
CA GLY A 136 3.27 -15.62 5.34
C GLY A 136 2.34 -15.16 6.47
N GLN A 137 2.51 -15.66 7.69
CA GLN A 137 1.75 -15.17 8.86
C GLN A 137 2.15 -13.72 9.19
N GLN A 138 3.43 -13.38 9.18
CA GLN A 138 3.90 -12.01 9.37
C GLN A 138 3.33 -11.06 8.32
N GLN A 139 3.28 -11.49 7.06
CA GLN A 139 2.67 -10.72 5.97
C GLN A 139 1.19 -10.43 6.27
N ARG A 140 0.42 -11.47 6.65
CA ARG A 140 -1.00 -11.32 6.99
C ARG A 140 -1.23 -10.44 8.22
N VAL A 141 -0.37 -10.51 9.24
CA VAL A 141 -0.39 -9.59 10.39
C VAL A 141 -0.09 -8.14 9.94
N SER A 142 0.87 -7.94 9.06
CA SER A 142 1.16 -6.60 8.50
C SER A 142 -0.04 -6.03 7.74
N ILE A 143 -0.72 -6.85 6.94
CA ILE A 143 -1.96 -6.47 6.23
C ILE A 143 -3.07 -6.13 7.24
N ALA A 144 -3.30 -6.99 8.26
CA ALA A 144 -4.30 -6.74 9.30
C ALA A 144 -4.04 -5.40 10.00
N ARG A 145 -2.78 -5.13 10.36
CA ARG A 145 -2.37 -3.88 11.02
C ARG A 145 -2.71 -2.65 10.16
N VAL A 146 -2.50 -2.74 8.85
CA VAL A 146 -2.83 -1.64 7.93
C VAL A 146 -4.34 -1.48 7.80
N LEU A 147 -5.10 -2.57 7.61
CA LEU A 147 -6.55 -2.52 7.41
C LEU A 147 -7.31 -2.14 8.69
N THR A 148 -6.80 -2.46 9.90
CA THR A 148 -7.33 -1.98 11.18
C THR A 148 -7.45 -0.46 11.21
N LYS A 149 -6.53 0.24 10.58
CA LYS A 149 -6.51 1.70 10.49
C LYS A 149 -7.63 2.28 9.60
N GLN A 150 -8.29 1.46 8.80
CA GLN A 150 -9.32 1.84 7.81
C GLN A 150 -8.85 2.92 6.81
N PRO A 151 -7.70 2.75 6.15
CA PRO A 151 -7.15 3.76 5.26
C PRO A 151 -8.03 4.01 4.04
N ARG A 152 -8.00 5.25 3.53
CA ARG A 152 -8.66 5.66 2.29
C ARG A 152 -7.83 5.35 1.05
N ILE A 153 -6.50 5.25 1.20
CA ILE A 153 -5.59 4.80 0.14
C ILE A 153 -4.67 3.72 0.70
N ILE A 154 -4.57 2.60 0.01
CA ILE A 154 -3.62 1.51 0.30
C ILE A 154 -2.48 1.57 -0.72
N PHE A 155 -1.26 1.69 -0.23
CA PHE A 155 -0.04 1.51 -1.00
C PHE A 155 0.56 0.16 -0.63
N ALA A 156 0.66 -0.75 -1.58
CA ALA A 156 1.11 -2.12 -1.34
C ALA A 156 2.29 -2.46 -2.24
N ASP A 157 3.45 -2.71 -1.62
CA ASP A 157 4.66 -3.16 -2.28
C ASP A 157 4.84 -4.66 -2.06
N GLU A 158 4.60 -5.46 -3.11
CA GLU A 158 4.66 -6.94 -3.10
C GLU A 158 3.90 -7.58 -1.91
N PRO A 159 2.62 -7.21 -1.67
CA PRO A 159 1.89 -7.60 -0.46
C PRO A 159 1.63 -9.11 -0.33
N THR A 160 1.84 -9.86 -1.41
CA THR A 160 1.59 -11.30 -1.49
C THR A 160 2.85 -12.12 -1.74
N GLY A 161 4.03 -11.50 -1.83
CA GLY A 161 5.29 -12.14 -2.23
C GLY A 161 5.75 -13.29 -1.32
N ASN A 162 5.29 -13.33 -0.07
CA ASN A 162 5.61 -14.40 0.90
C ASN A 162 4.44 -15.40 1.11
N LEU A 163 3.40 -15.34 0.27
CA LEU A 163 2.20 -16.18 0.38
C LEU A 163 2.17 -17.22 -0.73
N ASP A 164 1.57 -18.36 -0.43
CA ASP A 164 1.18 -19.31 -1.49
C ASP A 164 0.06 -18.72 -2.36
N LYS A 165 -0.11 -19.27 -3.56
CA LYS A 165 -1.04 -18.73 -4.56
C LYS A 165 -2.48 -18.61 -4.05
N THR A 166 -2.96 -19.61 -3.31
CA THR A 166 -4.34 -19.61 -2.79
C THR A 166 -4.53 -18.50 -1.77
N THR A 167 -3.62 -18.39 -0.81
CA THR A 167 -3.62 -17.32 0.19
C THR A 167 -3.45 -15.94 -0.44
N ALA A 168 -2.60 -15.81 -1.47
CA ALA A 168 -2.44 -14.56 -2.22
C ALA A 168 -3.75 -14.12 -2.89
N ASP A 169 -4.47 -15.04 -3.52
CA ASP A 169 -5.76 -14.77 -4.14
C ASP A 169 -6.83 -14.36 -3.13
N GLU A 170 -6.86 -14.98 -1.94
CA GLU A 170 -7.78 -14.61 -0.85
C GLU A 170 -7.47 -13.21 -0.30
N VAL A 171 -6.21 -12.87 -0.12
CA VAL A 171 -5.78 -11.51 0.29
C VAL A 171 -6.16 -10.47 -0.75
N MET A 172 -5.95 -10.73 -2.04
CA MET A 172 -6.35 -9.80 -3.09
C MET A 172 -7.87 -9.61 -3.14
N LYS A 173 -8.64 -10.69 -2.98
CA LYS A 173 -10.10 -10.60 -2.87
C LYS A 173 -10.53 -9.74 -1.68
N LEU A 174 -9.89 -9.91 -0.53
CA LEU A 174 -10.13 -9.08 0.66
C LEU A 174 -9.84 -7.60 0.38
N PHE A 175 -8.75 -7.27 -0.32
CA PHE A 175 -8.47 -5.89 -0.72
C PHE A 175 -9.58 -5.32 -1.62
N PHE A 176 -9.96 -6.01 -2.70
CA PHE A 176 -11.01 -5.51 -3.61
C PHE A 176 -12.35 -5.30 -2.90
N GLU A 177 -12.75 -6.21 -2.01
CA GLU A 177 -13.94 -6.04 -1.18
C GLU A 177 -13.80 -4.83 -0.25
N TYR A 178 -12.63 -4.64 0.36
CA TYR A 178 -12.35 -3.47 1.20
C TYR A 178 -12.48 -2.17 0.42
N LEU A 179 -11.85 -2.07 -0.77
CA LEU A 179 -11.95 -0.88 -1.63
C LEU A 179 -13.41 -0.52 -1.92
N LYS A 180 -14.21 -1.51 -2.31
CA LYS A 180 -15.62 -1.33 -2.62
C LYS A 180 -16.43 -0.89 -1.41
N ASN A 181 -16.23 -1.54 -0.25
CA ASN A 181 -17.03 -1.31 0.95
C ASN A 181 -16.70 0.01 1.64
N LYS A 182 -15.43 0.45 1.59
CA LYS A 182 -14.95 1.67 2.25
C LYS A 182 -14.80 2.87 1.32
N GLY A 183 -14.98 2.67 0.00
CA GLY A 183 -14.72 3.73 -0.97
C GLY A 183 -13.21 4.08 -1.06
N ALA A 184 -12.34 3.14 -0.68
CA ALA A 184 -10.90 3.33 -0.69
C ALA A 184 -10.32 3.11 -2.10
N GLY A 185 -9.06 3.52 -2.32
CA GLY A 185 -8.29 3.21 -3.52
C GLY A 185 -7.02 2.42 -3.19
N MET A 186 -6.44 1.74 -4.16
CA MET A 186 -5.20 0.97 -3.97
C MET A 186 -4.22 1.18 -5.11
N ILE A 187 -2.94 1.37 -4.75
CA ILE A 187 -1.80 1.26 -5.68
C ILE A 187 -0.98 0.04 -5.26
N LEU A 188 -0.92 -0.94 -6.15
CA LEU A 188 -0.22 -2.20 -5.99
C LEU A 188 1.04 -2.20 -6.83
N VAL A 189 2.20 -2.40 -6.23
CA VAL A 189 3.44 -2.75 -6.93
C VAL A 189 3.62 -4.27 -6.85
N THR A 190 3.78 -4.92 -7.99
CA THR A 190 4.02 -6.37 -8.03
C THR A 190 4.76 -6.77 -9.30
N HIS A 191 5.44 -7.91 -9.24
CA HIS A 191 6.00 -8.61 -10.42
C HIS A 191 5.08 -9.72 -10.92
N ASP A 192 4.00 -10.05 -10.19
CA ASP A 192 3.00 -11.04 -10.61
C ASP A 192 1.97 -10.38 -11.55
N GLU A 193 2.15 -10.59 -12.84
CA GLU A 193 1.25 -10.06 -13.88
C GLU A 193 -0.17 -10.59 -13.73
N THR A 194 -0.35 -11.84 -13.22
CA THR A 194 -1.68 -12.43 -13.02
C THR A 194 -2.46 -11.65 -11.97
N LEU A 195 -1.80 -11.26 -10.87
CA LEU A 195 -2.42 -10.43 -9.83
C LEU A 195 -2.63 -9.00 -10.33
N ALA A 196 -1.65 -8.43 -11.05
CA ALA A 196 -1.76 -7.08 -11.62
C ALA A 196 -2.99 -6.95 -12.52
N HIS A 197 -3.24 -7.93 -13.40
CA HIS A 197 -4.40 -7.92 -14.29
C HIS A 197 -5.76 -8.05 -13.62
N LYS A 198 -5.82 -8.36 -12.31
CA LYS A 198 -7.06 -8.29 -11.52
C LYS A 198 -7.41 -6.86 -11.10
N CYS A 199 -6.45 -5.93 -11.13
CA CYS A 199 -6.70 -4.52 -10.88
C CYS A 199 -7.46 -3.84 -12.02
N ASP A 200 -8.09 -2.71 -11.74
CA ASP A 200 -8.88 -1.94 -12.72
C ASP A 200 -7.99 -1.35 -13.81
N LYS A 201 -6.81 -0.82 -13.42
CA LYS A 201 -5.78 -0.32 -14.33
C LYS A 201 -4.45 -1.01 -14.08
N VAL A 202 -3.67 -1.17 -15.12
CA VAL A 202 -2.32 -1.72 -15.05
C VAL A 202 -1.36 -0.79 -15.79
N TYR A 203 -0.33 -0.35 -15.09
CA TYR A 203 0.76 0.42 -15.65
C TYR A 203 2.05 -0.39 -15.66
N LYS A 204 2.86 -0.20 -16.68
CA LYS A 204 4.21 -0.76 -16.76
C LYS A 204 5.24 0.36 -16.62
N LEU A 205 6.13 0.26 -15.63
CA LEU A 205 7.28 1.15 -15.50
C LEU A 205 8.45 0.55 -16.28
N GLU A 206 8.71 1.12 -17.44
CA GLU A 206 9.75 0.68 -18.38
C GLU A 206 10.41 1.89 -19.06
N ASN A 207 11.73 1.82 -19.27
CA ASN A 207 12.51 2.93 -19.86
C ASN A 207 12.25 4.28 -19.18
N ARG A 208 12.10 4.27 -17.83
CA ARG A 208 11.83 5.46 -16.99
C ARG A 208 10.45 6.09 -17.18
N GLN A 209 9.59 5.51 -17.99
CA GLN A 209 8.24 5.98 -18.25
C GLN A 209 7.19 5.03 -17.69
N LEU A 210 6.07 5.58 -17.27
CA LEU A 210 4.91 4.83 -16.82
C LEU A 210 3.90 4.73 -17.96
N LEU A 211 3.71 3.53 -18.50
CA LEU A 211 2.84 3.26 -19.63
C LEU A 211 1.59 2.50 -19.16
N GLU A 212 0.42 3.01 -19.47
CA GLU A 212 -0.84 2.28 -19.23
C GLU A 212 -0.97 1.15 -20.23
N ILE A 213 -1.24 -0.07 -19.75
CA ILE A 213 -1.37 -1.28 -20.58
C ILE A 213 -2.73 -1.95 -20.41
N LYS A 214 -3.53 -1.49 -19.42
CA LYS A 214 -4.92 -1.87 -19.21
C LYS A 214 -5.68 -0.72 -18.55
#